data_5dd1af04450bcf3fbc57d1785a404a5c
#
_entry.id   5dd1af04450bcf3fbc57d1785a404a5c
#
_cell.length_a   1.000
_cell.length_b   1.000
_cell.length_c   1.000
_cell.angle_alpha   90.00
_cell.angle_beta   90.00
_cell.angle_gamma   90.00
#
_symmetry.space_group_name_H-M   'P 1'
#
loop_
_entity.id
_entity.type
_entity.pdbx_description
1 polymer ?
#
loop_
_entity_poly.entity_id
_entity_poly.type
_entity_poly.pdbx_seq_one_letter_code
_entity_poly.pdbx_strand_id
1 'polypeptide(L)'
;LINHKPKPLSNRTVINIMNLFCTFLHWCKKMKYSDNEVYALYGCKEPTYGDPFFLTSEERNILYDADLGDNPKLAVIRDIFVFHCYIGCRVSDLYRLTRENIRDGFVEYMPQKTKKCQAKTVRVPLHEKALKILERYDANADKLLPFKSIHTYNLGIRELLKHCGIDRMVTILDTHGYNTVQRPLYEVASSHTAR
;
A
#
# COMPACT_ATOMS: atom_id res chain seq x y z
N LEU A 1 10.08 27.67 19.66
CA LEU A 1 9.31 26.50 20.17
C LEU A 1 8.15 26.28 19.20
N ILE A 2 8.24 25.23 18.39
CA ILE A 2 7.18 24.83 17.45
C ILE A 2 6.04 24.27 18.30
N ASN A 3 4.91 24.97 18.37
CA ASN A 3 3.68 24.53 19.03
C ASN A 3 3.08 23.36 18.24
N HIS A 4 3.71 22.20 18.31
CA HIS A 4 3.18 20.98 17.70
C HIS A 4 2.18 20.36 18.68
N LYS A 5 0.88 20.63 18.48
CA LYS A 5 -0.17 19.88 19.19
C LYS A 5 -0.08 18.41 18.71
N PRO A 6 0.24 17.46 19.59
CA PRO A 6 0.33 16.08 19.22
C PRO A 6 -1.04 15.60 18.71
N LYS A 7 -1.08 14.98 17.54
CA LYS A 7 -2.29 14.33 17.04
C LYS A 7 -2.58 13.08 17.88
N PRO A 8 -3.85 12.82 18.25
CA PRO A 8 -4.20 11.61 18.98
C PRO A 8 -3.82 10.37 18.15
N LEU A 9 -3.33 9.34 18.84
CA LEU A 9 -3.02 8.06 18.21
C LEU A 9 -4.31 7.33 17.84
N SER A 10 -4.30 6.60 16.72
CA SER A 10 -5.42 5.74 16.36
C SER A 10 -5.58 4.62 17.40
N ASN A 11 -6.82 4.14 17.60
CA ASN A 11 -7.12 3.01 18.50
C ASN A 11 -6.25 1.78 18.18
N ARG A 12 -6.05 1.49 16.90
CA ARG A 12 -5.17 0.41 16.44
C ARG A 12 -3.72 0.59 16.91
N THR A 13 -3.19 1.81 16.82
CA THR A 13 -1.83 2.11 17.27
C THR A 13 -1.70 1.90 18.78
N VAL A 14 -2.69 2.38 19.55
CA VAL A 14 -2.74 2.18 21.01
C VAL A 14 -2.77 0.69 21.36
N ILE A 15 -3.66 -0.08 20.73
CA ILE A 15 -3.76 -1.53 20.94
C ILE A 15 -2.44 -2.23 20.63
N ASN A 16 -1.79 -1.89 19.51
CA ASN A 16 -0.51 -2.48 19.14
C ASN A 16 0.61 -2.16 20.14
N ILE A 17 0.66 -0.93 20.66
CA ILE A 17 1.62 -0.53 21.70
C ILE A 17 1.37 -1.33 22.98
N MET A 18 0.11 -1.45 23.40
CA MET A 18 -0.27 -2.20 24.60
C MET A 18 0.08 -3.69 24.45
N ASN A 19 -0.22 -4.29 23.30
CA ASN A 19 0.15 -5.70 23.02
C ASN A 19 1.66 -5.91 23.05
N LEU A 20 2.45 -4.96 22.51
CA LEU A 20 3.90 -5.02 22.58
C LEU A 20 4.40 -4.92 24.04
N PHE A 21 3.82 -4.03 24.81
CA PHE A 21 4.13 -3.87 26.24
C PHE A 21 3.80 -5.15 27.05
N CYS A 22 2.61 -5.73 26.84
CA CYS A 22 2.25 -7.01 27.46
C CYS A 22 3.21 -8.13 27.06
N THR A 23 3.63 -8.19 25.81
CA THR A 23 4.63 -9.16 25.32
C THR A 23 5.96 -8.99 26.03
N PHE A 24 6.41 -7.74 26.26
CA PHE A 24 7.63 -7.44 27.00
C PHE A 24 7.51 -7.90 28.48
N LEU A 25 6.42 -7.60 29.15
CA LEU A 25 6.19 -8.03 30.53
C LEU A 25 6.14 -9.57 30.66
N HIS A 26 5.51 -10.24 29.70
CA HIS A 26 5.52 -11.71 29.65
C HIS A 26 6.93 -12.26 29.48
N TRP A 27 7.75 -11.62 28.64
CA TRP A 27 9.17 -11.98 28.49
C TRP A 27 9.94 -11.75 29.81
N CYS A 28 9.73 -10.64 30.53
CA CYS A 28 10.35 -10.38 31.82
C CYS A 28 10.03 -11.49 32.84
N LYS A 29 8.78 -11.95 32.89
CA LYS A 29 8.40 -13.09 33.74
C LYS A 29 9.14 -14.37 33.33
N LYS A 30 9.15 -14.70 32.04
CA LYS A 30 9.84 -15.87 31.51
C LYS A 30 11.35 -15.87 31.84
N MET A 31 11.96 -14.68 31.86
CA MET A 31 13.38 -14.49 32.18
C MET A 31 13.63 -14.35 33.70
N LYS A 32 12.58 -14.47 34.53
CA LYS A 32 12.65 -14.31 36.00
C LYS A 32 13.14 -12.94 36.48
N TYR A 33 12.90 -11.88 35.69
CA TYR A 33 13.16 -10.50 36.12
C TYR A 33 12.04 -9.95 37.03
N SER A 34 10.85 -10.53 36.94
CA SER A 34 9.66 -10.14 37.74
C SER A 34 8.68 -11.29 37.80
N ASP A 35 8.04 -11.47 38.95
CA ASP A 35 6.95 -12.43 39.12
C ASP A 35 5.58 -11.76 38.94
N ASN A 36 5.54 -10.47 38.60
CA ASN A 36 4.32 -9.72 38.41
C ASN A 36 3.62 -10.09 37.11
N GLU A 37 2.36 -10.48 37.21
CA GLU A 37 1.49 -10.88 36.08
C GLU A 37 0.41 -9.84 35.74
N VAL A 38 0.61 -8.59 36.11
CA VAL A 38 -0.38 -7.53 35.89
C VAL A 38 -0.86 -7.43 34.43
N TYR A 39 -0.01 -7.83 33.49
CA TYR A 39 -0.37 -7.92 32.07
C TYR A 39 -1.50 -8.92 31.78
N ALA A 40 -1.69 -9.94 32.63
CA ALA A 40 -2.76 -10.91 32.47
C ALA A 40 -4.14 -10.32 32.80
N LEU A 41 -4.18 -9.24 33.60
CA LEU A 41 -5.39 -8.49 33.89
C LEU A 41 -5.83 -7.58 32.75
N TYR A 42 -4.91 -7.22 31.85
CA TYR A 42 -5.20 -6.46 30.67
C TYR A 42 -5.56 -7.40 29.52
N GLY A 43 -6.84 -7.51 29.24
CA GLY A 43 -7.28 -8.25 28.05
C GLY A 43 -6.77 -7.59 26.78
N CYS A 44 -5.74 -8.17 26.16
CA CYS A 44 -5.24 -7.70 24.86
C CYS A 44 -6.36 -7.83 23.82
N LYS A 45 -6.90 -6.69 23.40
CA LYS A 45 -7.89 -6.64 22.31
C LYS A 45 -7.19 -6.80 20.96
N GLU A 46 -7.85 -7.49 20.04
CA GLU A 46 -7.39 -7.49 18.67
C GLU A 46 -7.71 -6.14 17.99
N PRO A 47 -6.78 -5.58 17.20
CA PRO A 47 -7.06 -4.36 16.48
C PRO A 47 -8.11 -4.61 15.40
N THR A 48 -9.14 -3.79 15.35
CA THR A 48 -10.14 -3.82 14.28
C THR A 48 -9.58 -3.23 13.00
N TYR A 49 -9.81 -3.91 11.89
CA TYR A 49 -9.39 -3.48 10.54
C TYR A 49 -10.63 -3.16 9.71
N GLY A 50 -10.56 -2.09 8.92
CA GLY A 50 -11.56 -1.84 7.90
C GLY A 50 -11.36 -2.78 6.70
N ASP A 51 -12.41 -2.90 5.88
CA ASP A 51 -12.34 -3.67 4.64
C ASP A 51 -11.37 -3.03 3.64
N PRO A 52 -10.59 -3.83 2.91
CA PRO A 52 -9.75 -3.32 1.85
C PRO A 52 -10.62 -2.87 0.66
N PHE A 53 -10.28 -1.77 0.05
CA PHE A 53 -10.88 -1.32 -1.20
C PHE A 53 -9.83 -1.32 -2.31
N PHE A 54 -10.27 -1.75 -3.49
CA PHE A 54 -9.45 -1.93 -4.68
C PHE A 54 -10.18 -1.35 -5.90
N LEU A 55 -9.47 -1.19 -7.02
CA LEU A 55 -10.08 -0.80 -8.28
C LEU A 55 -10.78 -1.99 -8.94
N THR A 56 -11.93 -1.73 -9.55
CA THR A 56 -12.54 -2.69 -10.47
C THR A 56 -11.75 -2.75 -11.79
N SER A 57 -12.03 -3.76 -12.60
CA SER A 57 -11.39 -3.87 -13.92
C SER A 57 -11.78 -2.71 -14.85
N GLU A 58 -13.02 -2.23 -14.72
CA GLU A 58 -13.56 -1.09 -15.47
C GLU A 58 -12.84 0.20 -15.04
N GLU A 59 -12.73 0.46 -13.75
CA GLU A 59 -12.02 1.63 -13.19
C GLU A 59 -10.55 1.64 -13.64
N ARG A 60 -9.87 0.48 -13.59
CA ARG A 60 -8.49 0.36 -14.10
C ARG A 60 -8.39 0.66 -15.59
N ASN A 61 -9.37 0.22 -16.40
CA ASN A 61 -9.39 0.51 -17.83
C ASN A 61 -9.65 2.00 -18.10
N ILE A 62 -10.56 2.64 -17.36
CA ILE A 62 -10.77 4.09 -17.43
C ILE A 62 -9.45 4.83 -17.18
N LEU A 63 -8.70 4.43 -16.14
CA LEU A 63 -7.39 5.03 -15.86
C LEU A 63 -6.39 4.83 -17.00
N TYR A 64 -6.32 3.61 -17.55
CA TYR A 64 -5.39 3.31 -18.64
C TYR A 64 -5.64 4.15 -19.89
N ASP A 65 -6.93 4.35 -20.23
CA ASP A 65 -7.36 5.05 -21.44
C ASP A 65 -7.58 6.56 -21.21
N ALA A 66 -7.36 7.07 -19.97
CA ALA A 66 -7.61 8.45 -19.61
C ALA A 66 -6.75 9.43 -20.43
N ASP A 67 -7.39 10.44 -20.97
CA ASP A 67 -6.74 11.62 -21.50
C ASP A 67 -6.38 12.55 -20.34
N LEU A 68 -5.09 12.78 -20.13
CA LEU A 68 -4.57 13.64 -19.06
C LEU A 68 -4.07 14.99 -19.58
N GLY A 69 -4.34 15.29 -20.86
CA GLY A 69 -3.90 16.54 -21.50
C GLY A 69 -2.39 16.74 -21.36
N ASP A 70 -1.99 17.99 -21.15
CA ASP A 70 -0.57 18.38 -20.99
C ASP A 70 -0.03 18.18 -19.56
N ASN A 71 -0.50 17.15 -18.83
CA ASN A 71 0.02 16.82 -17.49
C ASN A 71 0.95 15.58 -17.52
N PRO A 72 2.23 15.71 -17.92
CA PRO A 72 3.15 14.59 -18.04
C PRO A 72 3.45 13.94 -16.66
N LYS A 73 3.34 14.70 -15.57
CA LYS A 73 3.56 14.17 -14.22
C LYS A 73 2.45 13.19 -13.84
N LEU A 74 1.19 13.54 -14.15
CA LEU A 74 0.04 12.69 -13.87
C LEU A 74 0.02 11.47 -14.79
N ALA A 75 0.47 11.62 -16.05
CA ALA A 75 0.62 10.51 -17.00
C ALA A 75 1.61 9.44 -16.48
N VAL A 76 2.74 9.87 -15.93
CA VAL A 76 3.71 8.96 -15.28
C VAL A 76 3.07 8.23 -14.06
N ILE A 77 2.33 8.95 -13.23
CA ILE A 77 1.63 8.35 -12.08
C ILE A 77 0.59 7.32 -12.56
N ARG A 78 -0.18 7.64 -13.59
CA ARG A 78 -1.13 6.72 -14.24
C ARG A 78 -0.44 5.43 -14.67
N ASP A 79 0.64 5.55 -15.41
CA ASP A 79 1.35 4.39 -15.95
C ASP A 79 1.91 3.51 -14.82
N ILE A 80 2.53 4.11 -13.78
CA ILE A 80 3.00 3.38 -12.61
C ILE A 80 1.84 2.70 -11.88
N PHE A 81 0.70 3.39 -11.70
CA PHE A 81 -0.41 2.86 -10.92
C PHE A 81 -1.16 1.75 -11.66
N VAL A 82 -1.42 1.91 -12.94
CA VAL A 82 -2.04 0.87 -13.76
C VAL A 82 -1.14 -0.36 -13.86
N PHE A 83 0.17 -0.18 -14.07
CA PHE A 83 1.13 -1.28 -14.02
C PHE A 83 1.12 -1.97 -12.65
N HIS A 84 1.11 -1.20 -11.56
CA HIS A 84 1.03 -1.73 -10.21
C HIS A 84 -0.24 -2.58 -9.99
N CYS A 85 -1.40 -2.15 -10.52
CA CYS A 85 -2.64 -2.92 -10.47
C CYS A 85 -2.55 -4.28 -11.20
N TYR A 86 -1.79 -4.36 -12.30
CA TYR A 86 -1.59 -5.63 -12.99
C TYR A 86 -0.64 -6.58 -12.25
N ILE A 87 0.34 -6.05 -11.51
CA ILE A 87 1.31 -6.87 -10.78
C ILE A 87 0.82 -7.24 -9.38
N GLY A 88 0.04 -6.36 -8.71
CA GLY A 88 -0.51 -6.59 -7.38
C GLY A 88 0.52 -6.72 -6.25
N CYS A 89 1.77 -6.32 -6.48
CA CYS A 89 2.85 -6.43 -5.50
C CYS A 89 2.78 -5.33 -4.42
N ARG A 90 3.64 -5.41 -3.39
CA ARG A 90 3.81 -4.28 -2.47
C ARG A 90 4.58 -3.16 -3.15
N VAL A 91 4.28 -1.90 -2.82
CA VAL A 91 4.98 -0.74 -3.38
C VAL A 91 6.50 -0.79 -3.17
N SER A 92 6.96 -1.35 -2.05
CA SER A 92 8.39 -1.57 -1.79
C SER A 92 9.02 -2.59 -2.74
N ASP A 93 8.27 -3.61 -3.14
CA ASP A 93 8.72 -4.60 -4.11
C ASP A 93 8.65 -4.02 -5.53
N LEU A 94 7.56 -3.29 -5.88
CA LEU A 94 7.41 -2.59 -7.15
C LEU A 94 8.63 -1.68 -7.46
N TYR A 95 9.06 -0.88 -6.47
CA TYR A 95 10.16 0.07 -6.63
C TYR A 95 11.54 -0.57 -6.79
N ARG A 96 11.63 -1.87 -6.61
CA ARG A 96 12.85 -2.65 -6.79
C ARG A 96 12.89 -3.40 -8.10
N LEU A 97 11.77 -3.44 -8.83
CA LEU A 97 11.72 -4.11 -10.13
C LEU A 97 12.61 -3.40 -11.14
N THR A 98 13.36 -4.20 -11.87
CA THR A 98 14.20 -3.82 -13.01
C THR A 98 13.75 -4.61 -14.24
N ARG A 99 14.33 -4.33 -15.38
CA ARG A 99 14.07 -5.13 -16.60
C ARG A 99 14.50 -6.60 -16.46
N GLU A 100 15.47 -6.90 -15.64
CA GLU A 100 15.93 -8.27 -15.36
C GLU A 100 14.86 -9.13 -14.67
N ASN A 101 13.88 -8.50 -14.01
CA ASN A 101 12.74 -9.20 -13.42
C ASN A 101 11.70 -9.64 -14.46
N ILE A 102 11.84 -9.21 -15.73
CA ILE A 102 10.92 -9.59 -16.80
C ILE A 102 11.53 -10.76 -17.55
N ARG A 103 10.88 -11.92 -17.54
CA ARG A 103 11.31 -13.13 -18.23
C ARG A 103 10.10 -13.86 -18.82
N ASP A 104 10.20 -14.24 -20.08
CA ASP A 104 9.20 -15.06 -20.78
C ASP A 104 7.75 -14.55 -20.62
N GLY A 105 7.54 -13.22 -20.64
CA GLY A 105 6.22 -12.61 -20.46
C GLY A 105 5.71 -12.57 -19.02
N PHE A 106 6.58 -12.80 -18.02
CA PHE A 106 6.27 -12.74 -16.60
C PHE A 106 7.15 -11.72 -15.88
N VAL A 107 6.63 -11.15 -14.78
CA VAL A 107 7.45 -10.49 -13.77
C VAL A 107 7.76 -11.49 -12.66
N GLU A 108 9.05 -11.67 -12.38
CA GLU A 108 9.52 -12.57 -11.34
C GLU A 108 10.27 -11.77 -10.26
N TYR A 109 9.85 -11.92 -9.01
CA TYR A 109 10.49 -11.24 -7.87
C TYR A 109 10.30 -12.00 -6.57
N MET A 110 11.17 -11.71 -5.59
CA MET A 110 11.07 -12.25 -4.25
C MET A 110 10.59 -11.16 -3.29
N PRO A 111 9.39 -11.29 -2.65
CA PRO A 111 8.84 -10.30 -1.76
C PRO A 111 9.73 -10.09 -0.52
N GLN A 112 10.15 -8.84 -0.25
CA GLN A 112 11.07 -8.53 0.84
C GLN A 112 10.51 -8.85 2.24
N LYS A 113 9.22 -8.58 2.46
CA LYS A 113 8.58 -8.78 3.77
C LYS A 113 8.59 -10.25 4.22
N THR A 114 8.50 -11.18 3.28
CA THR A 114 8.40 -12.63 3.57
C THR A 114 9.70 -13.39 3.32
N LYS A 115 10.73 -12.74 2.75
CA LYS A 115 12.01 -13.37 2.41
C LYS A 115 12.68 -14.08 3.58
N LYS A 116 12.58 -13.52 4.78
CA LYS A 116 13.20 -14.11 5.99
C LYS A 116 12.48 -15.35 6.52
N CYS A 117 11.18 -15.47 6.25
CA CYS A 117 10.36 -16.58 6.76
C CYS A 117 10.14 -17.66 5.70
N GLN A 118 9.90 -17.26 4.45
CA GLN A 118 9.71 -18.14 3.30
C GLN A 118 10.24 -17.44 2.05
N ALA A 119 11.44 -17.86 1.62
CA ALA A 119 12.03 -17.39 0.37
C ALA A 119 11.29 -18.03 -0.82
N LYS A 120 10.17 -17.43 -1.24
CA LYS A 120 9.37 -17.90 -2.37
C LYS A 120 9.35 -16.84 -3.47
N THR A 121 9.72 -17.25 -4.68
CA THR A 121 9.58 -16.40 -5.88
C THR A 121 8.13 -16.29 -6.27
N VAL A 122 7.69 -15.07 -6.52
CA VAL A 122 6.38 -14.76 -7.10
C VAL A 122 6.57 -14.54 -8.59
N ARG A 123 5.73 -15.17 -9.38
CA ARG A 123 5.71 -15.09 -10.84
C ARG A 123 4.33 -14.60 -11.28
N VAL A 124 4.26 -13.42 -11.91
CA VAL A 124 3.02 -12.77 -12.35
C VAL A 124 3.05 -12.63 -13.86
N PRO A 125 2.05 -13.14 -14.61
CA PRO A 125 1.98 -12.95 -16.05
C PRO A 125 1.75 -11.47 -16.37
N LEU A 126 2.49 -10.95 -17.35
CA LEU A 126 2.32 -9.59 -17.83
C LEU A 126 1.12 -9.50 -18.78
N HIS A 127 0.15 -8.71 -18.40
CA HIS A 127 -0.97 -8.37 -19.27
C HIS A 127 -0.50 -7.48 -20.42
N GLU A 128 -1.13 -7.55 -21.58
CA GLU A 128 -0.79 -6.77 -22.77
C GLU A 128 -0.70 -5.24 -22.49
N LYS A 129 -1.65 -4.69 -21.74
CA LYS A 129 -1.62 -3.28 -21.33
C LYS A 129 -0.42 -2.93 -20.46
N ALA A 130 0.03 -3.86 -19.59
CA ALA A 130 1.24 -3.66 -18.81
C ALA A 130 2.51 -3.65 -19.68
N LEU A 131 2.59 -4.49 -20.71
CA LEU A 131 3.67 -4.48 -21.70
C LEU A 131 3.69 -3.16 -22.46
N LYS A 132 2.55 -2.70 -22.96
CA LYS A 132 2.42 -1.39 -23.66
C LYS A 132 2.84 -0.21 -22.78
N ILE A 133 2.61 -0.28 -21.47
CA ILE A 133 3.13 0.73 -20.54
C ILE A 133 4.66 0.70 -20.52
N LEU A 134 5.25 -0.48 -20.39
CA LEU A 134 6.72 -0.61 -20.33
C LEU A 134 7.43 -0.15 -21.60
N GLU A 135 6.78 -0.26 -22.77
CA GLU A 135 7.30 0.20 -24.07
C GLU A 135 7.43 1.73 -24.15
N ARG A 136 6.70 2.47 -23.31
CA ARG A 136 6.77 3.94 -23.24
C ARG A 136 8.04 4.46 -22.56
N TYR A 137 8.77 3.58 -21.87
CA TYR A 137 9.91 3.95 -21.05
C TYR A 137 11.21 3.29 -21.53
N ASP A 138 12.33 3.98 -21.29
CA ASP A 138 13.65 3.52 -21.72
C ASP A 138 13.95 2.12 -21.14
N ALA A 139 14.28 1.19 -22.04
CA ALA A 139 14.62 -0.19 -21.69
C ALA A 139 15.97 -0.29 -20.94
N ASN A 140 16.84 0.70 -21.09
CA ASN A 140 18.18 0.73 -20.47
C ASN A 140 18.20 1.47 -19.13
N ALA A 141 17.04 1.96 -18.66
CA ALA A 141 16.96 2.61 -17.37
C ALA A 141 17.19 1.61 -16.21
N ASP A 142 17.86 2.04 -15.15
CA ASP A 142 18.11 1.24 -13.95
C ASP A 142 16.82 0.75 -13.27
N LYS A 143 15.74 1.52 -13.41
CA LYS A 143 14.43 1.21 -12.85
C LYS A 143 13.43 0.86 -13.93
N LEU A 144 12.54 -0.05 -13.63
CA LEU A 144 11.50 -0.49 -14.55
C LEU A 144 10.59 0.67 -15.03
N LEU A 145 10.27 1.58 -14.11
CA LEU A 145 9.46 2.78 -14.35
C LEU A 145 10.05 3.98 -13.58
N PRO A 146 9.74 5.22 -13.94
CA PRO A 146 10.28 6.42 -13.28
C PRO A 146 9.60 6.69 -11.94
N PHE A 147 9.81 5.81 -10.98
CA PHE A 147 9.20 5.84 -9.65
C PHE A 147 9.44 7.17 -8.92
N LYS A 148 8.41 7.62 -8.21
CA LYS A 148 8.43 8.82 -7.35
C LYS A 148 8.50 8.40 -5.87
N SER A 149 8.68 9.37 -4.96
CA SER A 149 8.54 9.07 -3.53
C SER A 149 7.15 8.48 -3.24
N ILE A 150 7.04 7.61 -2.24
CA ILE A 150 5.76 6.99 -1.86
C ILE A 150 4.69 8.05 -1.55
N HIS A 151 5.10 9.15 -0.92
CA HIS A 151 4.21 10.28 -0.62
C HIS A 151 3.67 10.91 -1.91
N THR A 152 4.56 11.29 -2.84
CA THR A 152 4.19 11.87 -4.15
C THR A 152 3.32 10.90 -4.96
N TYR A 153 3.64 9.61 -4.91
CA TYR A 153 2.88 8.57 -5.60
C TYR A 153 1.44 8.48 -5.06
N ASN A 154 1.27 8.43 -3.74
CA ASN A 154 -0.05 8.36 -3.12
C ASN A 154 -0.90 9.62 -3.37
N LEU A 155 -0.29 10.81 -3.36
CA LEU A 155 -0.97 12.06 -3.73
C LEU A 155 -1.40 12.03 -5.20
N GLY A 156 -0.51 11.61 -6.09
CA GLY A 156 -0.81 11.51 -7.52
C GLY A 156 -1.91 10.48 -7.84
N ILE A 157 -1.98 9.35 -7.11
CA ILE A 157 -3.08 8.38 -7.24
C ILE A 157 -4.42 9.06 -6.94
N ARG A 158 -4.51 9.84 -5.87
CA ARG A 158 -5.76 10.55 -5.49
C ARG A 158 -6.15 11.57 -6.53
N GLU A 159 -5.19 12.36 -7.01
CA GLU A 159 -5.41 13.33 -8.09
C GLU A 159 -5.87 12.65 -9.38
N LEU A 160 -5.24 11.54 -9.75
CA LEU A 160 -5.59 10.74 -10.93
C LEU A 160 -7.03 10.20 -10.86
N LEU A 161 -7.41 9.57 -9.74
CA LEU A 161 -8.76 9.04 -9.55
C LEU A 161 -9.81 10.14 -9.61
N LYS A 162 -9.53 11.29 -8.97
CA LYS A 162 -10.42 12.46 -9.02
C LYS A 162 -10.56 13.01 -10.43
N HIS A 163 -9.46 13.12 -11.18
CA HIS A 163 -9.45 13.58 -12.55
C HIS A 163 -10.29 12.68 -13.48
N CYS A 164 -10.20 11.37 -13.26
CA CYS A 164 -10.93 10.36 -14.05
C CYS A 164 -12.37 10.12 -13.57
N GLY A 165 -12.89 10.87 -12.60
CA GLY A 165 -14.26 10.73 -12.10
C GLY A 165 -14.52 9.44 -11.33
N ILE A 166 -13.48 8.81 -10.76
CA ILE A 166 -13.62 7.60 -9.93
C ILE A 166 -13.88 8.03 -8.48
N ASP A 167 -15.12 8.36 -8.20
CA ASP A 167 -15.59 9.00 -6.97
C ASP A 167 -16.55 8.14 -6.13
N ARG A 168 -16.72 6.86 -6.48
CA ARG A 168 -17.62 5.97 -5.74
C ARG A 168 -17.31 6.00 -4.24
N MET A 169 -18.38 5.97 -3.45
CA MET A 169 -18.28 5.98 -1.99
C MET A 169 -17.78 4.64 -1.46
N VAL A 170 -16.82 4.69 -0.56
CA VAL A 170 -16.30 3.52 0.16
C VAL A 170 -16.46 3.72 1.66
N THR A 171 -16.74 2.63 2.35
CA THR A 171 -16.88 2.62 3.81
C THR A 171 -15.51 2.46 4.45
N ILE A 172 -15.10 3.40 5.26
CA ILE A 172 -13.86 3.32 6.03
C ILE A 172 -14.17 3.28 7.53
N LEU A 173 -13.31 2.61 8.28
CA LEU A 173 -13.37 2.63 9.74
C LEU A 173 -12.74 3.93 10.26
N ASP A 174 -13.43 4.63 11.16
CA ASP A 174 -12.85 5.76 11.86
C ASP A 174 -11.65 5.29 12.71
N THR A 175 -10.54 6.01 12.61
CA THR A 175 -9.29 5.66 13.29
C THR A 175 -9.32 5.89 14.80
N HIS A 176 -10.24 6.71 15.30
CA HIS A 176 -10.36 7.09 16.73
C HIS A 176 -11.63 6.55 17.39
N GLY A 177 -12.53 5.97 16.61
CA GLY A 177 -13.76 5.31 17.05
C GLY A 177 -13.88 3.92 16.43
N TYR A 178 -15.05 3.33 16.58
CA TYR A 178 -15.43 2.08 15.90
C TYR A 178 -16.55 2.34 14.88
N ASN A 179 -16.79 3.61 14.57
CA ASN A 179 -17.80 4.02 13.61
C ASN A 179 -17.27 3.90 12.19
N THR A 180 -18.17 3.66 11.27
CA THR A 180 -17.86 3.70 9.83
C THR A 180 -18.20 5.06 9.26
N VAL A 181 -17.37 5.54 8.32
CA VAL A 181 -17.57 6.80 7.60
C VAL A 181 -17.50 6.51 6.11
N GLN A 182 -18.40 7.13 5.35
CA GLN A 182 -18.39 7.09 3.88
C GLN A 182 -17.48 8.18 3.33
N ARG A 183 -16.56 7.81 2.44
CA ARG A 183 -15.72 8.76 1.72
C ARG A 183 -15.58 8.35 0.25
N PRO A 184 -15.41 9.31 -0.67
CA PRO A 184 -15.11 8.97 -2.05
C PRO A 184 -13.74 8.27 -2.16
N LEU A 185 -13.65 7.29 -3.07
CA LEU A 185 -12.46 6.45 -3.22
C LEU A 185 -11.18 7.27 -3.43
N TYR A 186 -11.25 8.36 -4.22
CA TYR A 186 -10.09 9.21 -4.49
C TYR A 186 -9.49 9.89 -3.23
N GLU A 187 -10.24 10.07 -2.15
CA GLU A 187 -9.69 10.66 -0.91
C GLU A 187 -8.85 9.67 -0.10
N VAL A 188 -9.16 8.39 -0.19
CA VAL A 188 -8.60 7.34 0.67
C VAL A 188 -7.68 6.39 -0.09
N ALA A 189 -7.67 6.47 -1.42
CA ALA A 189 -6.83 5.63 -2.26
C ALA A 189 -5.33 5.86 -2.00
N SER A 190 -4.59 4.79 -2.18
CA SER A 190 -3.13 4.77 -2.02
C SER A 190 -2.53 3.64 -2.88
N SER A 191 -1.23 3.46 -2.81
CA SER A 191 -0.55 2.31 -3.42
C SER A 191 -1.10 0.94 -2.98
N HIS A 192 -1.79 0.86 -1.84
CA HIS A 192 -2.47 -0.37 -1.41
C HIS A 192 -3.73 -0.68 -2.22
N THR A 193 -4.36 0.32 -2.82
CA THR A 193 -5.56 0.15 -3.68
C THR A 193 -5.25 -0.61 -4.98
N ALA A 194 -3.96 -0.76 -5.33
CA ALA A 194 -3.50 -1.56 -6.47
C ALA A 194 -3.42 -3.07 -6.20
N ARG A 195 -3.80 -3.54 -4.99
CA ARG A 195 -3.61 -4.93 -4.57
C ARG A 195 -4.92 -5.60 -4.22
#